data_86a6513f26e8119eb73b0088c6b5a296
#
_entry.id   86a6513f26e8119eb73b0088c6b5a296
#
_cell.length_a   1.000
_cell.length_b   1.000
_cell.length_c   1.000
_cell.angle_alpha   90.00
_cell.angle_beta   90.00
_cell.angle_gamma   90.00
#
_symmetry.space_group_name_H-M   'P 1'
#
loop_
_entity.id
_entity.type
_entity.pdbx_description
1 polymer ?
#
loop_
_entity_poly.entity_id
_entity_poly.type
_entity_poly.pdbx_seq_one_letter_code
_entity_poly.pdbx_strand_id
1 'polypeptide(L)'
;AGARSVTLSYGRWDSHGSNFDLVRDHGAKLDQCVSALVRDLDQRGMLDDTLVVVWGEFGRTPKINPKGGRDHWPQVSCALMAGGGFNHGQTIGSTNRLGEVPETRPVHIQEICATMYRGLGIDTMSTTLLDNTGRPQYLLDHRQPLKELI
;
A
#
# COMPACT_ATOMS: atom_id res chain seq x y z
N ALA A 1 -4.68 14.75 18.68
CA ALA A 1 -3.33 15.28 18.92
C ALA A 1 -2.73 16.03 17.72
N GLY A 2 -3.46 16.18 16.60
CA GLY A 2 -3.03 16.95 15.42
C GLY A 2 -2.01 16.24 14.52
N ALA A 3 -1.71 14.97 14.74
CA ALA A 3 -0.86 14.20 13.83
C ALA A 3 -1.60 13.93 12.51
N ARG A 4 -0.99 14.34 11.38
CA ARG A 4 -1.57 14.13 10.05
C ARG A 4 -1.20 12.79 9.45
N SER A 5 -0.14 12.14 9.91
CA SER A 5 0.31 10.84 9.44
C SER A 5 0.81 10.03 10.63
N VAL A 6 0.41 8.77 10.69
CA VAL A 6 0.85 7.81 11.68
C VAL A 6 1.28 6.55 10.95
N THR A 7 2.50 6.09 11.20
CA THR A 7 3.04 4.88 10.58
C THR A 7 3.32 3.83 11.65
N LEU A 8 2.94 2.60 11.36
CA LEU A 8 3.19 1.42 12.17
C LEU A 8 3.93 0.37 11.35
N SER A 9 4.98 -0.20 11.93
CA SER A 9 5.60 -1.41 11.40
C SER A 9 5.08 -2.62 12.16
N TYR A 10 4.63 -3.63 11.44
CA TYR A 10 4.05 -4.82 12.04
C TYR A 10 4.59 -6.11 11.40
N GLY A 11 4.95 -7.06 12.26
CA GLY A 11 5.31 -8.42 11.88
C GLY A 11 6.74 -8.59 11.37
N ARG A 12 7.05 -9.84 11.04
CA ARG A 12 8.31 -10.27 10.40
C ARG A 12 7.95 -11.05 9.16
N TRP A 13 7.57 -10.35 8.08
CA TRP A 13 7.07 -10.95 6.86
C TRP A 13 8.15 -11.49 5.93
N ASP A 14 9.43 -11.35 6.29
CA ASP A 14 10.59 -11.85 5.55
C ASP A 14 10.77 -13.37 5.76
N SER A 15 9.86 -14.14 5.18
CA SER A 15 9.66 -15.56 5.43
C SER A 15 10.37 -16.44 4.41
N HIS A 16 11.70 -16.50 4.45
CA HIS A 16 12.50 -17.40 3.61
C HIS A 16 12.40 -18.88 4.00
N GLY A 17 11.64 -19.21 5.03
CA GLY A 17 11.33 -20.56 5.51
C GLY A 17 10.04 -20.54 6.31
N SER A 18 9.33 -21.68 6.38
CA SER A 18 8.09 -21.83 7.18
C SER A 18 7.06 -20.73 6.94
N ASN A 19 6.93 -20.25 5.70
CA ASN A 19 6.06 -19.13 5.35
C ASN A 19 4.62 -19.31 5.81
N PHE A 20 4.09 -20.53 5.71
CA PHE A 20 2.67 -20.77 6.01
C PHE A 20 2.35 -20.62 7.49
N ASP A 21 3.25 -21.01 8.39
CA ASP A 21 3.05 -20.86 9.83
C ASP A 21 3.14 -19.39 10.22
N LEU A 22 4.12 -18.67 9.66
CA LEU A 22 4.26 -17.22 9.86
C LEU A 22 3.04 -16.47 9.37
N VAL A 23 2.58 -16.72 8.14
CA VAL A 23 1.40 -16.06 7.57
C VAL A 23 0.13 -16.40 8.36
N ARG A 24 -0.01 -17.64 8.82
CA ARG A 24 -1.16 -18.05 9.64
C ARG A 24 -1.21 -17.30 10.97
N ASP A 25 -0.07 -17.13 11.63
CA ASP A 25 0.01 -16.39 12.91
C ASP A 25 -0.16 -14.88 12.72
N HIS A 26 0.65 -14.28 11.84
CA HIS A 26 0.66 -12.82 11.65
C HIS A 26 -0.55 -12.32 10.86
N GLY A 27 -0.98 -13.08 9.85
CA GLY A 27 -2.12 -12.72 9.01
C GLY A 27 -3.42 -12.62 9.81
N ALA A 28 -3.68 -13.57 10.70
CA ALA A 28 -4.87 -13.54 11.56
C ALA A 28 -4.90 -12.30 12.46
N LYS A 29 -3.77 -11.92 13.02
CA LYS A 29 -3.64 -10.71 13.86
C LYS A 29 -3.81 -9.43 13.02
N LEU A 30 -3.18 -9.39 11.84
CA LEU A 30 -3.31 -8.26 10.91
C LEU A 30 -4.76 -8.06 10.48
N ASP A 31 -5.42 -9.13 10.07
CA ASP A 31 -6.85 -9.12 9.68
C ASP A 31 -7.72 -8.54 10.80
N GLN A 32 -7.55 -9.04 12.01
CA GLN A 32 -8.30 -8.57 13.18
C GLN A 32 -8.03 -7.08 13.49
N CYS A 33 -6.77 -6.66 13.43
CA CYS A 33 -6.41 -5.26 13.72
C CYS A 33 -6.92 -4.31 12.64
N VAL A 34 -6.72 -4.62 11.36
CA VAL A 34 -7.13 -3.75 10.26
C VAL A 34 -8.65 -3.67 10.16
N SER A 35 -9.34 -4.79 10.26
CA SER A 35 -10.81 -4.81 10.22
C SER A 35 -11.44 -4.07 11.41
N ALA A 36 -10.85 -4.18 12.61
CA ALA A 36 -11.30 -3.43 13.77
C ALA A 36 -11.05 -1.93 13.62
N LEU A 37 -9.88 -1.53 13.12
CA LEU A 37 -9.54 -0.12 12.89
C LEU A 37 -10.50 0.52 11.88
N VAL A 38 -10.70 -0.10 10.72
CA VAL A 38 -11.59 0.44 9.67
C VAL A 38 -13.02 0.55 10.19
N ARG A 39 -13.51 -0.47 10.91
CA ARG A 39 -14.86 -0.45 11.50
C ARG A 39 -15.02 0.63 12.58
N ASP A 40 -14.00 0.83 13.44
CA ASP A 40 -14.04 1.87 14.48
C ASP A 40 -14.04 3.27 13.87
N LEU A 41 -13.22 3.51 12.83
CA LEU A 41 -13.21 4.76 12.08
C LEU A 41 -14.56 5.03 11.40
N ASP A 42 -15.16 4.02 10.78
CA ASP A 42 -16.47 4.12 10.15
C ASP A 42 -17.56 4.45 11.17
N GLN A 43 -17.64 3.71 12.28
CA GLN A 43 -18.63 3.93 13.36
C GLN A 43 -18.51 5.31 13.99
N ARG A 44 -17.33 5.90 14.01
CA ARG A 44 -17.08 7.26 14.51
C ARG A 44 -17.29 8.35 13.48
N GLY A 45 -17.61 8.00 12.23
CA GLY A 45 -17.72 8.94 11.12
C GLY A 45 -16.40 9.59 10.74
N MET A 46 -15.27 8.91 10.97
CA MET A 46 -13.91 9.40 10.71
C MET A 46 -13.27 8.76 9.49
N LEU A 47 -13.88 7.75 8.89
CA LEU A 47 -13.28 6.97 7.81
C LEU A 47 -13.09 7.81 6.55
N ASP A 48 -14.01 8.70 6.23
CA ASP A 48 -13.91 9.58 5.06
C ASP A 48 -12.75 10.58 5.16
N ASP A 49 -12.39 10.97 6.39
CA ASP A 49 -11.29 11.90 6.66
C ASP A 49 -9.96 11.18 7.00
N THR A 50 -9.95 9.85 7.01
CA THR A 50 -8.79 9.05 7.40
C THR A 50 -8.48 7.99 6.36
N LEU A 51 -7.41 8.17 5.60
CA LEU A 51 -6.93 7.15 4.68
C LEU A 51 -6.08 6.11 5.43
N VAL A 52 -6.51 4.87 5.40
CA VAL A 52 -5.76 3.71 5.89
C VAL A 52 -5.07 3.03 4.72
N VAL A 53 -3.75 2.84 4.81
CA VAL A 53 -2.95 2.13 3.79
C VAL A 53 -2.19 1.00 4.46
N VAL A 54 -2.33 -0.22 3.94
CA VAL A 54 -1.58 -1.40 4.37
C VAL A 54 -0.80 -1.92 3.19
N TRP A 55 0.51 -1.91 3.28
CA TRP A 55 1.40 -2.35 2.21
C TRP A 55 2.72 -2.92 2.72
N GLY A 56 3.50 -3.53 1.83
CA GLY A 56 4.89 -3.93 2.05
C GLY A 56 5.80 -3.29 1.01
N GLU A 57 7.11 -3.52 1.14
CA GLU A 57 8.14 -2.97 0.25
C GLU A 57 8.11 -3.61 -1.15
N PHE A 58 7.87 -4.92 -1.22
CA PHE A 58 7.73 -5.71 -2.46
C PHE A 58 7.00 -7.03 -2.16
N GLY A 59 6.67 -7.79 -3.19
CA GLY A 59 6.01 -9.08 -3.07
C GLY A 59 6.95 -10.25 -2.75
N ARG A 60 6.39 -11.44 -2.72
CA ARG A 60 7.10 -12.69 -2.46
C ARG A 60 6.95 -13.64 -3.65
N THR A 61 7.96 -14.48 -3.87
CA THR A 61 7.95 -15.42 -5.00
C THR A 61 6.68 -16.25 -5.04
N PRO A 62 6.03 -16.39 -6.20
CA PRO A 62 4.90 -17.32 -6.36
C PRO A 62 5.30 -18.76 -6.07
N LYS A 63 6.52 -19.15 -6.45
CA LYS A 63 7.10 -20.46 -6.19
C LYS A 63 7.66 -20.53 -4.77
N ILE A 64 7.29 -21.59 -4.06
CA ILE A 64 7.81 -21.90 -2.73
C ILE A 64 9.20 -22.52 -2.86
N ASN A 65 10.13 -22.08 -2.03
CA ASN A 65 11.50 -22.62 -1.98
C ASN A 65 11.58 -23.94 -1.18
N PRO A 66 12.73 -24.66 -1.23
CA PRO A 66 12.87 -25.95 -0.53
C PRO A 66 12.73 -25.89 0.99
N LYS A 67 12.80 -24.70 1.61
CA LYS A 67 12.61 -24.50 3.06
C LYS A 67 11.15 -24.20 3.43
N GLY A 68 10.22 -24.33 2.48
CA GLY A 68 8.82 -23.96 2.69
C GLY A 68 8.60 -22.45 2.82
N GLY A 69 9.53 -21.66 2.34
CA GLY A 69 9.51 -20.20 2.37
C GLY A 69 9.22 -19.56 1.02
N ARG A 70 9.15 -18.24 1.02
CA ARG A 70 9.06 -17.41 -0.20
C ARG A 70 10.16 -16.37 -0.16
N ASP A 71 10.86 -16.20 -1.27
CA ASP A 71 11.92 -15.23 -1.43
C ASP A 71 11.38 -13.88 -1.95
N HIS A 72 12.25 -12.89 -2.10
CA HIS A 72 11.90 -11.56 -2.57
C HIS A 72 11.45 -11.59 -4.03
N TRP A 73 10.36 -10.87 -4.37
CA TRP A 73 9.82 -10.78 -5.72
C TRP A 73 9.36 -9.36 -6.03
N PRO A 74 10.28 -8.49 -6.52
CA PRO A 74 9.96 -7.07 -6.73
C PRO A 74 9.02 -6.80 -7.91
N GLN A 75 8.78 -7.78 -8.78
CA GLN A 75 7.90 -7.61 -9.95
C GLN A 75 6.43 -7.39 -9.60
N VAL A 76 5.99 -7.91 -8.44
CA VAL A 76 4.60 -7.84 -8.00
C VAL A 76 4.54 -7.53 -6.51
N SER A 77 3.69 -6.60 -6.14
CA SER A 77 3.30 -6.35 -4.76
C SER A 77 1.80 -6.03 -4.72
N CYS A 78 1.27 -5.81 -3.52
CA CYS A 78 -0.09 -5.34 -3.34
C CYS A 78 -0.17 -4.30 -2.23
N ALA A 79 -1.21 -3.48 -2.28
CA ALA A 79 -1.58 -2.58 -1.20
C ALA A 79 -3.09 -2.68 -0.96
N LEU A 80 -3.50 -2.52 0.30
CA LEU A 80 -4.90 -2.34 0.67
C LEU A 80 -5.09 -0.89 1.07
N MET A 81 -6.17 -0.29 0.61
CA MET A 81 -6.54 1.08 0.95
C MET A 81 -8.00 1.14 1.41
N ALA A 82 -8.28 1.95 2.42
CA ALA A 82 -9.63 2.20 2.91
C ALA A 82 -9.78 3.62 3.44
N GLY A 83 -10.94 4.23 3.27
CA GLY A 83 -11.24 5.58 3.77
C GLY A 83 -10.67 6.71 2.91
N GLY A 84 -10.53 7.90 3.52
CA GLY A 84 -10.00 9.09 2.85
C GLY A 84 -10.93 9.72 1.80
N GLY A 85 -12.23 9.38 1.82
CA GLY A 85 -13.21 9.88 0.84
C GLY A 85 -13.02 9.35 -0.58
N PHE A 86 -12.27 8.27 -0.76
CA PHE A 86 -12.00 7.66 -2.07
C PHE A 86 -13.02 6.57 -2.44
N ASN A 87 -13.12 6.26 -3.74
CA ASN A 87 -13.98 5.19 -4.26
C ASN A 87 -13.36 3.81 -3.99
N HIS A 88 -13.81 3.14 -2.93
CA HIS A 88 -13.33 1.82 -2.53
C HIS A 88 -14.23 0.67 -3.00
N GLY A 89 -13.96 -0.56 -2.53
CA GLY A 89 -14.74 -1.75 -2.86
C GLY A 89 -14.39 -2.35 -4.22
N GLN A 90 -13.22 -2.06 -4.76
CA GLN A 90 -12.74 -2.54 -6.04
C GLN A 90 -11.33 -3.11 -5.97
N THR A 91 -10.96 -3.90 -6.95
CA THR A 91 -9.60 -4.37 -7.17
C THR A 91 -9.03 -3.67 -8.41
N ILE A 92 -7.87 -3.03 -8.26
CA ILE A 92 -7.18 -2.33 -9.35
C ILE A 92 -5.94 -3.12 -9.74
N GLY A 93 -5.90 -3.53 -10.99
CA GLY A 93 -4.82 -4.35 -11.51
C GLY A 93 -4.96 -5.84 -11.23
N SER A 94 -4.28 -6.64 -12.03
CA SER A 94 -4.17 -8.09 -11.85
C SER A 94 -2.81 -8.59 -12.28
N THR A 95 -2.46 -9.79 -11.85
CA THR A 95 -1.27 -10.51 -12.30
C THR A 95 -1.62 -11.54 -13.36
N ASN A 96 -0.61 -12.08 -14.02
CA ASN A 96 -0.76 -13.30 -14.79
C ASN A 96 -1.23 -14.46 -13.89
N ARG A 97 -1.66 -15.57 -14.51
CA ARG A 97 -2.21 -16.74 -13.79
C ARG A 97 -1.27 -17.32 -12.72
N LEU A 98 0.04 -17.11 -12.85
CA LEU A 98 1.04 -17.64 -11.92
C LEU A 98 1.43 -16.63 -10.83
N GLY A 99 0.93 -15.38 -10.87
CA GLY A 99 1.28 -14.34 -9.91
C GLY A 99 2.70 -13.81 -10.05
N GLU A 100 3.30 -13.92 -11.26
CA GLU A 100 4.70 -13.59 -11.48
C GLU A 100 4.94 -12.16 -11.90
N VAL A 101 4.04 -11.64 -12.74
CA VAL A 101 4.15 -10.30 -13.32
C VAL A 101 2.78 -9.61 -13.35
N PRO A 102 2.72 -8.28 -13.29
CA PRO A 102 1.49 -7.55 -13.50
C PRO A 102 1.05 -7.71 -14.96
N GLU A 103 -0.25 -7.86 -15.21
CA GLU A 103 -0.82 -8.10 -16.53
C GLU A 103 -1.84 -7.03 -16.92
N THR A 104 -2.90 -6.85 -16.10
CA THR A 104 -3.96 -5.89 -16.39
C THR A 104 -3.81 -4.68 -15.47
N ARG A 105 -3.82 -3.47 -16.05
CA ARG A 105 -3.72 -2.21 -15.30
C ARG A 105 -2.57 -2.26 -14.26
N PRO A 106 -1.30 -2.39 -14.68
CA PRO A 106 -0.18 -2.30 -13.75
C PRO A 106 -0.24 -1.00 -12.95
N VAL A 107 -0.05 -1.09 -11.65
CA VAL A 107 -0.01 0.07 -10.75
C VAL A 107 1.44 0.35 -10.38
N HIS A 108 1.89 1.57 -10.64
CA HIS A 108 3.20 2.02 -10.19
C HIS A 108 3.10 2.47 -8.72
N ILE A 109 4.13 2.19 -7.91
CA ILE A 109 4.15 2.58 -6.49
C ILE A 109 3.92 4.09 -6.27
N GLN A 110 4.41 4.92 -7.19
CA GLN A 110 4.23 6.37 -7.10
C GLN A 110 2.79 6.82 -7.38
N GLU A 111 1.94 6.02 -8.06
CA GLU A 111 0.51 6.31 -8.16
C GLU A 111 -0.16 6.18 -6.79
N ILE A 112 0.26 5.17 -5.98
CA ILE A 112 -0.20 5.01 -4.60
C ILE A 112 0.26 6.19 -3.75
N CYS A 113 1.54 6.57 -3.86
CA CYS A 113 2.08 7.75 -3.17
C CYS A 113 1.34 9.04 -3.56
N ALA A 114 1.08 9.25 -4.86
CA ALA A 114 0.33 10.40 -5.34
C ALA A 114 -1.10 10.43 -4.77
N THR A 115 -1.74 9.26 -4.65
CA THR A 115 -3.06 9.13 -4.02
C THR A 115 -3.01 9.49 -2.53
N MET A 116 -1.98 9.03 -1.81
CA MET A 116 -1.76 9.42 -0.41
C MET A 116 -1.54 10.92 -0.25
N TYR A 117 -0.71 11.54 -1.09
CA TYR A 117 -0.50 12.99 -1.08
C TYR A 117 -1.80 13.75 -1.36
N ARG A 118 -2.60 13.28 -2.32
CA ARG A 118 -3.91 13.86 -2.59
C ARG A 118 -4.84 13.80 -1.36
N GLY A 119 -4.86 12.67 -0.65
CA GLY A 119 -5.60 12.54 0.62
C GLY A 119 -5.13 13.52 1.71
N LEU A 120 -3.86 13.93 1.67
CA LEU A 120 -3.30 14.96 2.55
C LEU A 120 -3.54 16.40 2.04
N GLY A 121 -4.21 16.59 0.90
CA GLY A 121 -4.43 17.88 0.26
C GLY A 121 -3.21 18.43 -0.47
N ILE A 122 -2.24 17.59 -0.80
CA ILE A 122 -1.02 18.00 -1.53
C ILE A 122 -1.19 17.67 -3.01
N ASP A 123 -1.14 18.66 -3.87
CA ASP A 123 -1.16 18.48 -5.32
C ASP A 123 0.22 18.11 -5.84
N THR A 124 0.41 16.87 -6.19
CA THR A 124 1.67 16.34 -6.73
C THR A 124 1.99 16.83 -8.14
N MET A 125 1.02 17.41 -8.85
CA MET A 125 1.23 17.94 -10.20
C MET A 125 1.98 19.27 -10.18
N SER A 126 1.79 20.06 -9.12
CA SER A 126 2.34 21.43 -9.00
C SER A 126 3.33 21.59 -7.85
N THR A 127 3.25 20.75 -6.81
CA THR A 127 4.10 20.89 -5.62
C THR A 127 5.53 20.46 -5.90
N THR A 128 6.48 21.35 -5.59
CA THR A 128 7.92 21.09 -5.66
C THR A 128 8.61 21.41 -4.34
N LEU A 129 9.74 20.75 -4.10
CA LEU A 129 10.67 21.08 -3.01
C LEU A 129 12.02 21.47 -3.62
N LEU A 130 12.73 22.38 -2.98
CA LEU A 130 14.07 22.73 -3.40
C LEU A 130 15.06 21.64 -2.93
N ASP A 131 15.90 21.18 -3.85
CA ASP A 131 17.02 20.31 -3.49
C ASP A 131 18.17 21.13 -2.83
N ASN A 132 19.23 20.45 -2.42
CA ASN A 132 20.39 21.06 -1.76
C ASN A 132 21.14 22.10 -2.64
N THR A 133 20.84 22.12 -3.94
CA THR A 133 21.42 23.10 -4.91
C THR A 133 20.47 24.25 -5.23
N GLY A 134 19.29 24.28 -4.61
CA GLY A 134 18.26 25.29 -4.83
C GLY A 134 17.41 25.05 -6.08
N ARG A 135 17.43 23.86 -6.67
CA ARG A 135 16.59 23.51 -7.82
C ARG A 135 15.26 22.93 -7.38
N PRO A 136 14.12 23.35 -7.99
CA PRO A 136 12.84 22.75 -7.70
C PRO A 136 12.77 21.32 -8.22
N GLN A 137 12.40 20.39 -7.36
CA GLN A 137 12.17 18.97 -7.65
C GLN A 137 10.73 18.62 -7.32
N TYR A 138 10.06 17.90 -8.21
CA TYR A 138 8.75 17.35 -7.92
C TYR A 138 8.84 16.25 -6.87
N LEU A 139 7.76 16.05 -6.12
CA LEU A 139 7.70 15.00 -5.08
C LEU A 139 7.81 13.60 -5.65
N LEU A 140 7.31 13.39 -6.88
CA LEU A 140 7.23 12.11 -7.58
C LEU A 140 7.50 12.32 -9.07
N ASP A 141 8.04 11.30 -9.74
CA ASP A 141 8.16 11.29 -11.21
C ASP A 141 6.79 10.93 -11.83
N HIS A 142 6.11 9.88 -11.33
CA HIS A 142 4.74 9.55 -11.68
C HIS A 142 3.80 10.24 -10.70
N ARG A 143 3.30 11.41 -11.09
CA ARG A 143 2.57 12.33 -10.23
C ARG A 143 1.06 12.13 -10.21
N GLN A 144 0.53 11.27 -11.09
CA GLN A 144 -0.90 11.02 -11.20
C GLN A 144 -1.36 10.06 -10.08
N PRO A 145 -2.39 10.38 -9.31
CA PRO A 145 -3.00 9.44 -8.38
C PRO A 145 -3.79 8.35 -9.13
N LEU A 146 -4.15 7.31 -8.41
CA LEU A 146 -5.02 6.23 -8.91
C LEU A 146 -6.37 6.82 -9.31
N LYS A 147 -6.62 6.96 -10.61
CA LYS A 147 -7.83 7.58 -11.16
C LYS A 147 -9.12 6.82 -10.80
N GLU A 148 -8.99 5.53 -10.53
CA GLU A 148 -10.10 4.67 -10.15
C GLU A 148 -10.62 4.97 -8.75
N LEU A 149 -9.79 5.59 -7.90
CA LEU A 149 -10.14 5.93 -6.52
C LEU A 149 -10.68 7.36 -6.35
N ILE A 150 -10.53 8.23 -7.35
CA ILE A 150 -10.89 9.66 -7.25
C ILE A 150 -12.10 10.03 -8.07
#